data_b44997c0031413b5009dd75e73580f04
#
_entry.id   b44997c0031413b5009dd75e73580f04
#
_cell.length_a   1.000
_cell.length_b   1.000
_cell.length_c   1.000
_cell.angle_alpha   90.00
_cell.angle_beta   90.00
_cell.angle_gamma   90.00
#
_symmetry.space_group_name_H-M   'P 1'
#
loop_
_entity.id
_entity.type
_entity.pdbx_description
1 polymer ?
#
loop_
_entity_poly.entity_id
_entity_poly.type
_entity_poly.pdbx_seq_one_letter_code
_entity_poly.pdbx_strand_id
1 'polypeptide(L)'
;MIDFRALGERYIFTQPIKELKTRDVEEVADLLAQVESYQEQGYYVVGYVSYEAAPAFEEKLAVHKAPLLAEYLLYFTVHDRVETSPIPLTYDEVDLPSNWQEVTSAEDYEKAIAQIHHHLRQGDTYQVNYTVQLKQDLSANPFAIYNRMVVEQEAGYNAYVEHDEMAVISMSPELFFEQNGRELTTRPMKGTTQRAMTDQEDLAQASWLEQDPKNRSENMMIVDLLRNDMNRISEVGSEHVERLCQVEQYSTVWQMTSTIKSRLREDVDLVEIFRSLFPCGSITGAPKIATMEIIKDLEPQPRGVYCGTIGLLLPNGRRIFNVAIRTIQLYQGKAIYGVGGGITWDSTWESEYREVHQKAAVLYRKQARFQLITTGKISQKNLLFENQHIERLRTASRYFAFPFDAEDLKQKIEEECRACDYRQDYRLRISLGKSGEIELSRQVLTPLGPSFCQAKLCLQEANLQQAFTYFKTSYRPHLSLGEQEKIYHNQRGELLETSIGNLVLKIAGKLYTPSIRLGILPGIYRQHLLETGQIEEKVLTLADLVQAEAIYGCNAVRALYKLSL
;
A
#
# COMPACT_ATOMS: atom_id res chain seq x y z
N MET A 1 12.97 -1.06 16.86
CA MET A 1 13.13 -1.76 15.58
C MET A 1 12.71 -0.84 14.44
N ILE A 2 13.47 -0.81 13.37
CA ILE A 2 13.24 0.08 12.23
C ILE A 2 13.28 -0.73 10.93
N ASP A 3 12.23 -0.61 10.13
CA ASP A 3 12.07 -1.23 8.81
C ASP A 3 11.89 -0.11 7.76
N PHE A 4 12.87 0.79 7.66
CA PHE A 4 12.84 1.82 6.64
C PHE A 4 13.34 1.26 5.31
N ARG A 5 12.51 1.31 4.27
CA ARG A 5 12.84 0.76 2.93
C ARG A 5 14.17 1.29 2.40
N ALA A 6 14.52 2.53 2.72
CA ALA A 6 15.78 3.15 2.32
C ALA A 6 17.03 2.49 2.91
N LEU A 7 16.88 1.62 3.93
CA LEU A 7 17.98 0.86 4.54
C LEU A 7 18.15 -0.52 3.91
N GLY A 8 17.13 -1.05 3.23
CA GLY A 8 17.13 -2.37 2.59
C GLY A 8 16.92 -3.54 3.54
N GLU A 9 17.13 -3.35 4.84
CA GLU A 9 17.08 -4.37 5.88
C GLU A 9 16.33 -3.85 7.11
N ARG A 10 15.93 -4.78 7.98
CA ARG A 10 15.39 -4.51 9.31
C ARG A 10 16.56 -4.23 10.27
N TYR A 11 16.48 -3.13 10.98
CA TYR A 11 17.42 -2.75 12.05
C TYR A 11 16.80 -3.04 13.42
N ILE A 12 17.47 -3.87 14.23
CA ILE A 12 17.01 -4.33 15.53
C ILE A 12 17.92 -3.76 16.60
N PHE A 13 17.34 -2.99 17.49
CA PHE A 13 18.04 -2.35 18.61
C PHE A 13 17.55 -2.97 19.91
N THR A 14 18.49 -3.50 20.68
CA THR A 14 18.25 -4.10 22.02
C THR A 14 19.31 -3.58 22.98
N GLN A 15 19.01 -3.58 24.28
CA GLN A 15 19.93 -3.18 25.35
C GLN A 15 20.61 -1.82 25.10
N PRO A 16 19.85 -0.71 25.19
CA PRO A 16 20.40 0.61 25.01
C PRO A 16 21.46 0.93 26.07
N ILE A 17 22.54 1.59 25.66
CA ILE A 17 23.56 2.10 26.60
C ILE A 17 23.05 3.35 27.35
N LYS A 18 22.08 4.06 26.75
CA LYS A 18 21.46 5.25 27.34
C LYS A 18 20.03 5.40 26.83
N GLU A 19 19.14 5.83 27.71
CA GLU A 19 17.81 6.37 27.36
C GLU A 19 17.81 7.88 27.57
N LEU A 20 17.27 8.61 26.58
CA LEU A 20 17.00 10.03 26.64
C LEU A 20 15.49 10.20 26.54
N LYS A 21 14.85 10.64 27.63
CA LYS A 21 13.38 10.71 27.69
C LYS A 21 12.88 11.82 28.60
N THR A 22 11.81 12.48 28.21
CA THR A 22 11.15 13.50 29.02
C THR A 22 9.66 13.61 28.71
N ARG A 23 8.92 14.07 29.71
CA ARG A 23 7.53 14.56 29.60
C ARG A 23 7.43 16.07 29.82
N ASP A 24 8.56 16.74 30.02
CA ASP A 24 8.65 18.18 30.19
C ASP A 24 9.02 18.84 28.87
N VAL A 25 8.22 19.80 28.42
CA VAL A 25 8.43 20.54 27.17
C VAL A 25 9.74 21.33 27.18
N GLU A 26 10.14 21.85 28.34
CA GLU A 26 11.36 22.64 28.49
C GLU A 26 12.65 21.82 28.29
N GLU A 27 12.60 20.51 28.49
CA GLU A 27 13.76 19.62 28.35
C GLU A 27 13.91 19.04 26.93
N VAL A 28 12.88 19.14 26.09
CA VAL A 28 12.85 18.47 24.78
C VAL A 28 13.99 18.93 23.87
N ALA A 29 14.23 20.24 23.77
CA ALA A 29 15.27 20.78 22.89
C ALA A 29 16.68 20.38 23.34
N ASP A 30 16.93 20.42 24.66
CA ASP A 30 18.24 20.04 25.24
C ASP A 30 18.51 18.53 25.06
N LEU A 31 17.50 17.70 25.22
CA LEU A 31 17.62 16.26 24.98
C LEU A 31 17.79 15.93 23.50
N LEU A 32 17.13 16.67 22.60
CA LEU A 32 17.34 16.52 21.16
C LEU A 32 18.76 16.90 20.74
N ALA A 33 19.36 17.92 21.34
CA ALA A 33 20.77 18.25 21.15
C ALA A 33 21.70 17.11 21.66
N GLN A 34 21.34 16.46 22.76
CA GLN A 34 22.10 15.26 23.23
C GLN A 34 21.93 14.08 22.27
N VAL A 35 20.76 13.86 21.66
CA VAL A 35 20.54 12.86 20.58
C VAL A 35 21.54 13.06 19.45
N GLU A 36 21.71 14.29 18.98
CA GLU A 36 22.69 14.65 17.95
C GLU A 36 24.12 14.39 18.41
N SER A 37 24.48 14.83 19.62
CA SER A 37 25.81 14.63 20.19
C SER A 37 26.19 13.15 20.30
N TYR A 38 25.28 12.26 20.64
CA TYR A 38 25.56 10.81 20.65
C TYR A 38 25.77 10.27 19.23
N GLN A 39 25.03 10.74 18.24
CA GLN A 39 25.27 10.37 16.84
C GLN A 39 26.68 10.80 16.38
N GLU A 40 27.11 12.02 16.69
CA GLU A 40 28.44 12.54 16.35
C GLU A 40 29.57 11.75 17.02
N GLN A 41 29.31 11.15 18.18
CA GLN A 41 30.22 10.22 18.86
C GLN A 41 30.26 8.83 18.20
N GLY A 42 29.48 8.59 17.15
CA GLY A 42 29.49 7.35 16.39
C GLY A 42 28.48 6.29 16.87
N TYR A 43 27.49 6.69 17.67
CA TYR A 43 26.41 5.80 18.12
C TYR A 43 25.22 5.80 17.15
N TYR A 44 24.47 4.71 17.16
CA TYR A 44 23.09 4.69 16.62
C TYR A 44 22.15 5.31 17.64
N VAL A 45 21.26 6.17 17.19
CA VAL A 45 20.23 6.75 18.07
C VAL A 45 18.87 6.57 17.41
N VAL A 46 17.90 5.99 18.13
CA VAL A 46 16.57 5.65 17.60
C VAL A 46 15.49 5.99 18.61
N GLY A 47 14.38 6.57 18.12
CA GLY A 47 13.29 6.97 19.00
C GLY A 47 12.23 7.81 18.30
N TYR A 48 11.48 8.57 19.11
CA TYR A 48 10.40 9.40 18.60
C TYR A 48 10.32 10.76 19.31
N VAL A 49 9.64 11.69 18.65
CA VAL A 49 9.16 12.96 19.21
C VAL A 49 7.64 13.00 19.00
N SER A 50 6.88 13.14 20.10
CA SER A 50 5.41 13.21 20.08
C SER A 50 4.92 14.54 19.53
N TYR A 51 3.72 14.56 18.95
CA TYR A 51 3.10 15.79 18.42
C TYR A 51 3.04 16.91 19.46
N GLU A 52 2.75 16.58 20.70
CA GLU A 52 2.64 17.50 21.83
C GLU A 52 3.98 18.12 22.27
N ALA A 53 5.10 17.69 21.70
CA ALA A 53 6.39 18.35 21.90
C ALA A 53 6.54 19.64 21.07
N ALA A 54 5.60 19.98 20.19
CA ALA A 54 5.67 21.13 19.31
C ALA A 54 6.00 22.47 20.02
N PRO A 55 5.47 22.79 21.22
CA PRO A 55 5.80 24.04 21.91
C PRO A 55 7.27 24.19 22.31
N ALA A 56 8.03 23.08 22.41
CA ALA A 56 9.48 23.14 22.67
C ALA A 56 10.27 23.78 21.51
N PHE A 57 9.70 23.81 20.31
CA PHE A 57 10.32 24.35 19.11
C PHE A 57 9.76 25.73 18.71
N GLU A 58 8.48 25.98 19.00
CA GLU A 58 7.82 27.27 18.81
C GLU A 58 6.67 27.38 19.84
N GLU A 59 6.81 28.25 20.84
CA GLU A 59 5.87 28.39 21.97
C GLU A 59 4.41 28.63 21.56
N LYS A 60 4.19 29.22 20.36
CA LYS A 60 2.86 29.54 19.85
C LYS A 60 2.12 28.33 19.27
N LEU A 61 2.77 27.18 19.12
CA LEU A 61 2.13 25.98 18.60
C LEU A 61 1.23 25.35 19.68
N ALA A 62 -0.07 25.48 19.49
CA ALA A 62 -1.06 25.04 20.47
C ALA A 62 -1.26 23.52 20.42
N VAL A 63 -1.14 22.86 21.57
CA VAL A 63 -1.34 21.41 21.74
C VAL A 63 -2.04 21.10 23.06
N HIS A 64 -2.52 19.86 23.24
CA HIS A 64 -2.96 19.38 24.55
C HIS A 64 -1.77 19.16 25.49
N LYS A 65 -1.95 19.46 26.78
CA LYS A 65 -0.86 19.34 27.76
C LYS A 65 -0.76 17.96 28.41
N ALA A 66 -1.87 17.22 28.44
CA ALA A 66 -1.90 15.87 29.02
C ALA A 66 -1.41 14.84 27.99
N PRO A 67 -0.66 13.80 28.41
CA PRO A 67 -0.32 12.69 27.52
C PRO A 67 -1.57 11.89 27.15
N LEU A 68 -1.56 11.27 25.96
CA LEU A 68 -2.65 10.42 25.49
C LEU A 68 -2.73 9.11 26.28
N LEU A 69 -1.57 8.49 26.51
CA LEU A 69 -1.38 7.26 27.28
C LEU A 69 -0.19 7.43 28.25
N ALA A 70 0.91 6.70 27.99
CA ALA A 70 2.12 6.73 28.80
C ALA A 70 3.34 7.23 28.01
N GLU A 71 3.11 7.85 26.84
CA GLU A 71 4.17 8.35 25.97
C GLU A 71 4.96 9.48 26.63
N TYR A 72 6.21 9.59 26.21
CA TYR A 72 7.06 10.74 26.45
C TYR A 72 6.88 11.77 25.33
N LEU A 73 7.19 13.04 25.60
CA LEU A 73 7.30 14.07 24.55
C LEU A 73 8.48 13.78 23.64
N LEU A 74 9.58 13.29 24.22
CA LEU A 74 10.75 12.79 23.52
C LEU A 74 11.20 11.49 24.17
N TYR A 75 11.43 10.46 23.35
CA TYR A 75 12.04 9.19 23.76
C TYR A 75 13.02 8.70 22.72
N PHE A 76 14.30 8.61 23.08
CA PHE A 76 15.35 8.05 22.24
C PHE A 76 16.23 7.08 23.03
N THR A 77 16.72 6.07 22.34
CA THR A 77 17.68 5.11 22.87
C THR A 77 18.98 5.17 22.06
N VAL A 78 20.11 5.07 22.75
CA VAL A 78 21.46 5.13 22.19
C VAL A 78 22.07 3.73 22.20
N HIS A 79 22.67 3.31 21.09
CA HIS A 79 23.23 1.98 20.90
C HIS A 79 24.61 2.03 20.24
N ASP A 80 25.52 1.18 20.69
CA ASP A 80 26.84 0.99 20.10
C ASP A 80 26.85 0.02 18.91
N ARG A 81 25.80 -0.78 18.79
CA ARG A 81 25.64 -1.80 17.73
C ARG A 81 24.18 -1.96 17.33
N VAL A 82 23.99 -2.52 16.14
CA VAL A 82 22.69 -2.90 15.59
C VAL A 82 22.76 -4.32 15.05
N GLU A 83 21.70 -5.08 15.24
CA GLU A 83 21.50 -6.35 14.54
C GLU A 83 20.64 -6.10 13.30
N THR A 84 20.99 -6.72 12.17
CA THR A 84 20.19 -6.60 10.94
C THR A 84 19.62 -7.94 10.52
N SER A 85 18.46 -7.90 9.90
CA SER A 85 17.81 -9.06 9.28
C SER A 85 16.97 -8.62 8.07
N PRO A 86 16.64 -9.54 7.15
CA PRO A 86 15.68 -9.21 6.08
C PRO A 86 14.34 -8.72 6.66
N ILE A 87 13.72 -7.74 6.00
CA ILE A 87 12.35 -7.34 6.32
C ILE A 87 11.43 -8.55 6.04
N PRO A 88 10.54 -8.94 6.99
CA PRO A 88 9.77 -10.15 6.85
C PRO A 88 8.77 -10.06 5.69
N LEU A 89 8.65 -11.13 4.92
CA LEU A 89 7.63 -11.31 3.88
C LEU A 89 6.41 -12.12 4.38
N THR A 90 6.53 -12.71 5.56
CA THR A 90 5.49 -13.52 6.22
C THR A 90 5.43 -13.18 7.70
N TYR A 91 4.33 -13.52 8.35
CA TYR A 91 4.14 -13.34 9.80
C TYR A 91 3.38 -14.54 10.37
N ASP A 92 3.54 -14.76 11.68
CA ASP A 92 2.71 -15.70 12.43
C ASP A 92 1.29 -15.16 12.55
N GLU A 93 0.29 -16.06 12.49
CA GLU A 93 -1.09 -15.64 12.47
C GLU A 93 -1.47 -14.89 13.74
N VAL A 94 -1.90 -13.66 13.58
CA VAL A 94 -2.41 -12.80 14.64
C VAL A 94 -3.69 -12.13 14.15
N ASP A 95 -4.77 -12.26 14.92
CA ASP A 95 -6.03 -11.62 14.57
C ASP A 95 -6.12 -10.23 15.19
N LEU A 96 -6.49 -9.26 14.35
CA LEU A 96 -6.86 -7.93 14.78
C LEU A 96 -8.37 -7.76 14.58
N PRO A 97 -9.10 -7.32 15.61
CA PRO A 97 -10.54 -7.12 15.51
C PRO A 97 -10.87 -6.01 14.50
N SER A 98 -12.01 -6.16 13.83
CA SER A 98 -12.49 -5.17 12.86
C SER A 98 -13.43 -4.11 13.49
N ASN A 99 -13.85 -4.31 14.73
CA ASN A 99 -14.82 -3.49 15.46
C ASN A 99 -14.15 -2.46 16.36
N TRP A 100 -13.27 -1.64 15.79
CA TRP A 100 -12.69 -0.51 16.51
C TRP A 100 -13.75 0.53 16.84
N GLN A 101 -13.72 1.03 18.08
CA GLN A 101 -14.67 2.03 18.55
C GLN A 101 -14.20 3.44 18.16
N GLU A 102 -15.07 4.18 17.51
CA GLU A 102 -14.83 5.58 17.20
C GLU A 102 -15.05 6.45 18.43
N VAL A 103 -14.11 7.36 18.70
CA VAL A 103 -14.23 8.34 19.80
C VAL A 103 -15.14 9.50 19.40
N THR A 104 -15.12 9.87 18.10
CA THR A 104 -15.90 10.97 17.55
C THR A 104 -17.08 10.40 16.76
N SER A 105 -18.31 10.81 17.12
CA SER A 105 -19.50 10.40 16.37
C SER A 105 -19.56 11.06 14.98
N ALA A 106 -20.33 10.48 14.06
CA ALA A 106 -20.55 11.07 12.73
C ALA A 106 -21.13 12.49 12.83
N GLU A 107 -22.04 12.74 13.79
CA GLU A 107 -22.64 14.06 14.03
C GLU A 107 -21.60 15.08 14.53
N ASP A 108 -20.69 14.67 15.43
CA ASP A 108 -19.65 15.56 15.92
C ASP A 108 -18.58 15.79 14.85
N TYR A 109 -18.32 14.79 14.01
CA TYR A 109 -17.45 14.95 12.84
C TYR A 109 -18.00 15.98 11.86
N GLU A 110 -19.31 15.92 11.52
CA GLU A 110 -19.99 16.90 10.68
C GLU A 110 -19.89 18.31 11.25
N LYS A 111 -20.13 18.47 12.58
CA LYS A 111 -19.99 19.76 13.27
C LYS A 111 -18.57 20.31 13.19
N ALA A 112 -17.57 19.46 13.37
CA ALA A 112 -16.16 19.85 13.27
C ALA A 112 -15.81 20.33 11.86
N ILE A 113 -16.25 19.59 10.82
CA ILE A 113 -16.06 20.02 9.42
C ILE A 113 -16.75 21.37 9.14
N ALA A 114 -17.94 21.59 9.66
CA ALA A 114 -18.64 22.87 9.52
C ALA A 114 -17.87 24.03 10.17
N GLN A 115 -17.23 23.80 11.34
CA GLN A 115 -16.38 24.79 12.01
C GLN A 115 -15.10 25.04 11.21
N ILE A 116 -14.45 24.01 10.68
CA ILE A 116 -13.29 24.17 9.80
C ILE A 116 -13.65 25.01 8.56
N HIS A 117 -14.79 24.73 7.93
CA HIS A 117 -15.28 25.56 6.79
C HIS A 117 -15.54 27.01 7.20
N HIS A 118 -15.96 27.26 8.45
CA HIS A 118 -16.08 28.63 8.94
C HIS A 118 -14.71 29.32 8.97
N HIS A 119 -13.67 28.70 9.52
CA HIS A 119 -12.31 29.24 9.55
C HIS A 119 -11.72 29.42 8.15
N LEU A 120 -11.94 28.47 7.23
CA LEU A 120 -11.55 28.58 5.83
C LEU A 120 -12.20 29.81 5.16
N ARG A 121 -13.50 30.08 5.45
CA ARG A 121 -14.23 31.25 4.92
C ARG A 121 -13.72 32.56 5.47
N GLN A 122 -13.29 32.60 6.74
CA GLN A 122 -12.72 33.79 7.36
C GLN A 122 -11.28 34.07 6.88
N GLY A 123 -10.63 33.07 6.26
CA GLY A 123 -9.23 33.15 5.85
C GLY A 123 -8.24 32.90 6.98
N ASP A 124 -8.68 32.30 8.09
CA ASP A 124 -7.81 31.96 9.23
C ASP A 124 -6.84 30.84 8.85
N THR A 125 -7.25 29.95 7.96
CA THR A 125 -6.46 28.83 7.46
C THR A 125 -6.85 28.48 6.02
N TYR A 126 -5.96 27.79 5.29
CA TYR A 126 -6.22 27.28 3.93
C TYR A 126 -6.52 25.79 3.92
N GLN A 127 -6.04 25.06 4.95
CA GLN A 127 -6.26 23.64 5.14
C GLN A 127 -6.10 23.29 6.62
N VAL A 128 -6.94 22.38 7.12
CA VAL A 128 -6.81 21.78 8.46
C VAL A 128 -6.69 20.28 8.31
N ASN A 129 -5.62 19.67 8.82
CA ASN A 129 -5.55 18.21 8.93
C ASN A 129 -6.29 17.78 10.22
N TYR A 130 -7.59 17.48 10.06
CA TYR A 130 -8.46 17.09 11.16
C TYR A 130 -8.38 15.57 11.37
N THR A 131 -8.26 15.14 12.64
CA THR A 131 -8.09 13.73 12.97
C THR A 131 -9.06 13.25 14.04
N VAL A 132 -9.37 11.96 14.01
CA VAL A 132 -10.19 11.27 14.99
C VAL A 132 -9.44 10.05 15.51
N GLN A 133 -9.89 9.51 16.63
CA GLN A 133 -9.29 8.33 17.26
C GLN A 133 -10.22 7.13 17.21
N LEU A 134 -9.63 5.99 16.92
CA LEU A 134 -10.25 4.67 17.07
C LEU A 134 -9.60 3.96 18.26
N LYS A 135 -10.40 3.31 19.10
CA LYS A 135 -9.95 2.60 20.30
C LYS A 135 -10.33 1.13 20.24
N GLN A 136 -9.45 0.29 20.77
CA GLN A 136 -9.69 -1.16 20.87
C GLN A 136 -8.89 -1.75 22.02
N ASP A 137 -9.42 -2.79 22.63
CA ASP A 137 -8.67 -3.62 23.56
C ASP A 137 -7.97 -4.75 22.79
N LEU A 138 -6.65 -4.79 22.87
CA LEU A 138 -5.82 -5.77 22.18
C LEU A 138 -5.03 -6.61 23.19
N SER A 139 -5.22 -7.92 23.15
CA SER A 139 -4.47 -8.87 23.98
C SER A 139 -3.32 -9.55 23.23
N ALA A 140 -3.22 -9.34 21.93
CA ALA A 140 -2.17 -9.92 21.11
C ALA A 140 -0.80 -9.28 21.41
N ASN A 141 0.27 -10.05 21.21
CA ASN A 141 1.63 -9.56 21.36
C ASN A 141 1.88 -8.36 20.41
N PRO A 142 2.33 -7.21 20.90
CA PRO A 142 2.52 -5.99 20.10
C PRO A 142 3.50 -6.20 18.93
N PHE A 143 4.55 -6.99 19.13
CA PHE A 143 5.52 -7.30 18.09
C PHE A 143 4.94 -8.21 16.99
N ALA A 144 4.06 -9.15 17.33
CA ALA A 144 3.33 -9.94 16.34
C ALA A 144 2.39 -9.07 15.51
N ILE A 145 1.71 -8.09 16.14
CA ILE A 145 0.90 -7.08 15.44
C ILE A 145 1.78 -6.28 14.46
N TYR A 146 2.95 -5.80 14.93
CA TYR A 146 3.89 -5.07 14.08
C TYR A 146 4.31 -5.88 12.83
N ASN A 147 4.75 -7.13 13.01
CA ASN A 147 5.16 -7.98 11.88
C ASN A 147 4.02 -8.20 10.88
N ARG A 148 2.79 -8.45 11.36
CA ARG A 148 1.63 -8.52 10.49
C ARG A 148 1.45 -7.22 9.69
N MET A 149 1.46 -6.08 10.37
CA MET A 149 1.22 -4.78 9.73
C MET A 149 2.31 -4.42 8.71
N VAL A 150 3.60 -4.75 8.97
CA VAL A 150 4.71 -4.57 8.01
C VAL A 150 4.42 -5.31 6.70
N VAL A 151 4.01 -6.58 6.80
CA VAL A 151 3.74 -7.42 5.62
C VAL A 151 2.47 -7.00 4.89
N GLU A 152 1.42 -6.59 5.63
CA GLU A 152 0.13 -6.24 5.05
C GLU A 152 0.08 -4.85 4.42
N GLN A 153 0.90 -3.88 4.90
CA GLN A 153 0.83 -2.50 4.41
C GLN A 153 1.97 -2.10 3.49
N GLU A 154 3.12 -2.76 3.56
CA GLU A 154 4.29 -2.47 2.72
C GLU A 154 4.69 -0.99 2.68
N ALA A 155 4.51 -0.30 3.81
CA ALA A 155 4.85 1.11 3.92
C ALA A 155 6.38 1.34 3.89
N GLY A 156 6.80 2.57 3.56
CA GLY A 156 8.21 2.89 3.35
C GLY A 156 9.03 3.11 4.62
N TYR A 157 8.36 3.45 5.75
CA TYR A 157 9.02 3.91 6.99
C TYR A 157 8.39 3.28 8.23
N ASN A 158 8.45 1.94 8.33
CA ASN A 158 7.87 1.21 9.44
C ASN A 158 8.77 1.24 10.67
N ALA A 159 8.19 1.37 11.85
CA ALA A 159 8.91 1.42 13.10
C ALA A 159 8.13 0.75 14.25
N TYR A 160 8.85 0.07 15.14
CA TYR A 160 8.36 -0.46 16.39
C TYR A 160 9.23 0.05 17.53
N VAL A 161 8.62 0.76 18.47
CA VAL A 161 9.28 1.26 19.68
C VAL A 161 8.51 0.74 20.90
N GLU A 162 9.22 0.19 21.88
CA GLU A 162 8.64 -0.33 23.11
C GLU A 162 9.41 0.20 24.32
N HIS A 163 8.68 0.70 25.31
CA HIS A 163 9.21 1.17 26.60
C HIS A 163 8.09 1.23 27.64
N ASP A 164 8.42 0.98 28.91
CA ASP A 164 7.51 1.16 30.06
C ASP A 164 6.08 0.59 29.82
N GLU A 165 5.97 -0.62 29.30
CA GLU A 165 4.71 -1.30 28.91
C GLU A 165 3.94 -0.63 27.75
N MET A 166 4.50 0.42 27.15
CA MET A 166 3.94 1.06 25.95
C MET A 166 4.61 0.54 24.70
N ALA A 167 3.82 0.24 23.67
CA ALA A 167 4.30 -0.08 22.34
C ALA A 167 3.76 0.90 21.29
N VAL A 168 4.64 1.42 20.46
CA VAL A 168 4.32 2.24 19.29
C VAL A 168 4.56 1.42 18.03
N ILE A 169 3.52 1.19 17.25
CA ILE A 169 3.50 0.38 16.03
C ILE A 169 3.18 1.31 14.87
N SER A 170 4.17 1.72 14.11
CA SER A 170 4.02 2.71 13.03
C SER A 170 4.27 2.12 11.66
N MET A 171 3.30 2.25 10.74
CA MET A 171 3.36 1.83 9.35
C MET A 171 3.35 3.06 8.43
N SER A 172 4.27 3.97 8.67
CA SER A 172 4.26 5.24 7.95
C SER A 172 4.68 5.10 6.48
N PRO A 173 3.90 5.63 5.54
CA PRO A 173 4.32 5.75 4.15
C PRO A 173 5.13 7.02 3.88
N GLU A 174 5.16 7.99 4.80
CA GLU A 174 5.60 9.37 4.55
C GLU A 174 6.94 9.68 5.21
N LEU A 175 7.86 10.26 4.44
CA LEU A 175 9.13 10.79 4.92
C LEU A 175 8.89 12.21 5.46
N PHE A 176 9.20 12.43 6.73
CA PHE A 176 9.23 13.77 7.31
C PHE A 176 10.47 14.52 6.79
N PHE A 177 11.65 14.01 7.10
CA PHE A 177 12.88 14.45 6.43
C PHE A 177 13.96 13.37 6.48
N GLU A 178 14.88 13.45 5.52
CA GLU A 178 16.15 12.75 5.51
C GLU A 178 17.27 13.77 5.39
N GLN A 179 18.27 13.65 6.25
CA GLN A 179 19.50 14.40 6.16
C GLN A 179 20.65 13.45 5.82
N ASN A 180 21.43 13.80 4.79
CA ASN A 180 22.67 13.10 4.43
C ASN A 180 23.78 14.14 4.21
N GLY A 181 24.70 14.22 5.16
CA GLY A 181 25.61 15.35 5.24
C GLY A 181 24.83 16.68 5.38
N ARG A 182 25.00 17.58 4.44
CA ARG A 182 24.27 18.86 4.41
C ARG A 182 23.04 18.82 3.48
N GLU A 183 22.77 17.75 2.76
CA GLU A 183 21.55 17.62 1.96
C GLU A 183 20.38 17.25 2.87
N LEU A 184 19.33 18.06 2.80
CA LEU A 184 18.05 17.82 3.46
C LEU A 184 16.99 17.51 2.39
N THR A 185 16.27 16.42 2.58
CA THR A 185 15.20 15.97 1.68
C THR A 185 13.90 15.81 2.46
N THR A 186 12.78 16.33 1.93
CA THR A 186 11.43 16.05 2.41
C THR A 186 10.58 15.47 1.29
N ARG A 187 9.58 14.63 1.65
CA ARG A 187 8.76 13.97 0.63
C ARG A 187 7.29 13.89 1.05
N PRO A 188 6.56 15.01 0.92
CA PRO A 188 5.14 15.06 1.24
C PRO A 188 4.31 14.22 0.28
N MET A 189 3.16 13.74 0.78
CA MET A 189 2.20 12.91 0.06
C MET A 189 0.82 13.57 0.11
N LYS A 190 0.28 13.99 -1.03
CA LYS A 190 -1.10 14.51 -1.18
C LYS A 190 -1.65 14.11 -2.54
N GLY A 191 -2.91 13.74 -2.57
CA GLY A 191 -3.58 13.22 -3.76
C GLY A 191 -3.51 11.69 -3.81
N THR A 192 -4.68 11.05 -3.81
CA THR A 192 -4.81 9.59 -3.79
C THR A 192 -5.95 9.16 -4.69
N THR A 193 -5.76 8.07 -5.45
CA THR A 193 -6.85 7.41 -6.14
C THR A 193 -6.78 5.90 -5.96
N GLN A 194 -7.92 5.24 -5.99
CA GLN A 194 -7.99 3.77 -5.88
C GLN A 194 -7.39 3.11 -7.12
N ARG A 195 -6.85 1.91 -6.93
CA ARG A 195 -6.44 1.03 -8.02
C ARG A 195 -7.67 0.55 -8.79
N ALA A 196 -7.58 0.52 -10.11
CA ALA A 196 -8.60 -0.08 -10.96
C ALA A 196 -8.40 -1.59 -11.10
N MET A 197 -9.37 -2.31 -11.66
CA MET A 197 -9.37 -3.78 -11.69
C MET A 197 -8.53 -4.36 -12.82
N THR A 198 -8.44 -3.66 -13.93
CA THR A 198 -7.64 -4.03 -15.10
C THR A 198 -6.39 -3.17 -15.18
N ASP A 199 -5.31 -3.71 -15.75
CA ASP A 199 -4.07 -2.96 -15.92
C ASP A 199 -4.24 -1.67 -16.74
N GLN A 200 -5.06 -1.70 -17.77
CA GLN A 200 -5.31 -0.53 -18.62
C GLN A 200 -6.06 0.58 -17.86
N GLU A 201 -7.12 0.22 -17.16
CA GLU A 201 -7.90 1.17 -16.35
C GLU A 201 -7.06 1.69 -15.18
N ASP A 202 -6.21 0.86 -14.60
CA ASP A 202 -5.33 1.21 -13.50
C ASP A 202 -4.26 2.24 -13.90
N LEU A 203 -3.65 2.06 -15.07
CA LEU A 203 -2.74 3.05 -15.65
C LEU A 203 -3.48 4.36 -16.03
N ALA A 204 -4.74 4.25 -16.47
CA ALA A 204 -5.56 5.42 -16.73
C ALA A 204 -5.88 6.20 -15.42
N GLN A 205 -6.10 5.51 -14.30
CA GLN A 205 -6.26 6.15 -12.97
C GLN A 205 -4.99 6.86 -12.53
N ALA A 206 -3.82 6.26 -12.74
CA ALA A 206 -2.54 6.92 -12.45
C ALA A 206 -2.37 8.20 -13.28
N SER A 207 -2.63 8.13 -14.58
CA SER A 207 -2.55 9.27 -15.50
C SER A 207 -3.57 10.36 -15.16
N TRP A 208 -4.78 9.96 -14.76
CA TRP A 208 -5.79 10.92 -14.28
C TRP A 208 -5.30 11.65 -13.04
N LEU A 209 -4.80 10.92 -12.03
CA LEU A 209 -4.30 11.53 -10.79
C LEU A 209 -3.16 12.51 -11.07
N GLU A 210 -2.24 12.16 -11.97
CA GLU A 210 -1.11 13.04 -12.36
C GLU A 210 -1.57 14.37 -12.96
N GLN A 211 -2.73 14.38 -13.64
CA GLN A 211 -3.25 15.55 -14.36
C GLN A 211 -4.36 16.28 -13.61
N ASP A 212 -4.93 15.69 -12.54
CA ASP A 212 -6.07 16.25 -11.84
C ASP A 212 -5.73 17.59 -11.15
N PRO A 213 -6.40 18.71 -11.53
CA PRO A 213 -6.03 20.04 -11.03
C PRO A 213 -6.19 20.17 -9.52
N LYS A 214 -7.20 19.52 -8.91
CA LYS A 214 -7.45 19.59 -7.46
C LYS A 214 -6.31 18.92 -6.69
N ASN A 215 -6.00 17.65 -6.99
CA ASN A 215 -4.93 16.91 -6.31
C ASN A 215 -3.56 17.58 -6.51
N ARG A 216 -3.30 18.12 -7.69
CA ARG A 216 -2.08 18.90 -7.95
C ARG A 216 -2.02 20.18 -7.10
N SER A 217 -3.11 20.93 -7.01
CA SER A 217 -3.16 22.17 -6.20
C SER A 217 -2.94 21.87 -4.72
N GLU A 218 -3.56 20.83 -4.17
CA GLU A 218 -3.35 20.40 -2.78
C GLU A 218 -1.90 19.96 -2.54
N ASN A 219 -1.29 19.21 -3.47
CA ASN A 219 0.11 18.80 -3.37
C ASN A 219 1.05 20.01 -3.43
N MET A 220 0.84 20.93 -4.38
CA MET A 220 1.64 22.14 -4.53
C MET A 220 1.57 23.05 -3.30
N MET A 221 0.41 23.16 -2.65
CA MET A 221 0.26 23.95 -1.43
C MET A 221 1.14 23.41 -0.29
N ILE A 222 1.22 22.08 -0.13
CA ILE A 222 2.10 21.46 0.88
C ILE A 222 3.57 21.58 0.48
N VAL A 223 3.87 21.46 -0.82
CA VAL A 223 5.24 21.71 -1.33
C VAL A 223 5.69 23.14 -0.98
N ASP A 224 4.86 24.14 -1.24
CA ASP A 224 5.21 25.55 -0.94
C ASP A 224 5.35 25.81 0.56
N LEU A 225 4.52 25.17 1.40
CA LEU A 225 4.65 25.22 2.86
C LEU A 225 6.01 24.67 3.31
N LEU A 226 6.37 23.47 2.86
CA LEU A 226 7.63 22.83 3.23
C LEU A 226 8.85 23.56 2.64
N ARG A 227 8.75 24.09 1.44
CA ARG A 227 9.80 24.94 0.85
C ARG A 227 10.06 26.16 1.72
N ASN A 228 9.00 26.83 2.18
CA ASN A 228 9.12 27.98 3.09
C ASN A 228 9.79 27.58 4.41
N ASP A 229 9.41 26.44 4.99
CA ASP A 229 10.01 25.92 6.21
C ASP A 229 11.50 25.55 6.00
N MET A 230 11.84 24.86 4.90
CA MET A 230 13.22 24.49 4.56
C MET A 230 14.11 25.71 4.27
N ASN A 231 13.58 26.75 3.62
CA ASN A 231 14.34 27.95 3.29
C ASN A 231 14.91 28.68 4.51
N ARG A 232 14.28 28.54 5.68
CA ARG A 232 14.75 29.18 6.94
C ARG A 232 16.10 28.65 7.39
N ILE A 233 16.42 27.39 7.04
CA ILE A 233 17.61 26.65 7.51
C ILE A 233 18.57 26.31 6.38
N SER A 234 18.24 26.63 5.14
CA SER A 234 19.02 26.27 3.95
C SER A 234 19.90 27.40 3.45
N GLU A 235 20.94 27.08 2.70
CA GLU A 235 21.73 28.04 1.93
C GLU A 235 20.82 28.74 0.89
N VAL A 236 20.99 30.02 0.72
CA VAL A 236 20.18 30.82 -0.20
C VAL A 236 20.28 30.26 -1.63
N GLY A 237 19.13 29.93 -2.22
CA GLY A 237 19.03 29.43 -3.58
C GLY A 237 19.38 27.94 -3.75
N SER A 238 19.63 27.20 -2.67
CA SER A 238 19.90 25.76 -2.73
C SER A 238 18.62 24.91 -2.77
N GLU A 239 17.50 25.48 -2.31
CA GLU A 239 16.22 24.77 -2.27
C GLU A 239 15.66 24.60 -3.69
N HIS A 240 15.24 23.37 -4.01
CA HIS A 240 14.59 23.06 -5.29
C HIS A 240 13.65 21.86 -5.15
N VAL A 241 12.66 21.83 -6.02
CA VAL A 241 11.76 20.67 -6.15
C VAL A 241 12.36 19.70 -7.18
N GLU A 242 12.91 18.59 -6.68
CA GLU A 242 13.51 17.56 -7.55
C GLU A 242 12.45 16.83 -8.36
N ARG A 243 11.30 16.53 -7.74
CA ARG A 243 10.15 15.88 -8.38
C ARG A 243 8.87 16.52 -7.88
N LEU A 244 8.01 16.94 -8.79
CA LEU A 244 6.74 17.58 -8.48
C LEU A 244 5.57 16.72 -8.95
N CYS A 245 4.61 16.42 -8.06
CA CYS A 245 3.37 15.69 -8.36
C CYS A 245 3.61 14.33 -9.04
N GLN A 246 4.63 13.58 -8.63
CA GLN A 246 4.91 12.25 -9.14
C GLN A 246 3.88 11.26 -8.60
N VAL A 247 3.26 10.46 -9.47
CA VAL A 247 2.32 9.41 -9.07
C VAL A 247 3.07 8.09 -8.85
N GLU A 248 2.89 7.50 -7.69
CA GLU A 248 3.53 6.28 -7.25
C GLU A 248 2.53 5.19 -6.94
N GLN A 249 2.91 3.96 -7.27
CA GLN A 249 2.10 2.78 -7.05
C GLN A 249 2.29 2.24 -5.62
N TYR A 250 1.18 2.10 -4.90
CA TYR A 250 1.09 1.34 -3.67
C TYR A 250 0.16 0.13 -3.89
N SER A 251 0.17 -0.82 -2.98
CA SER A 251 -0.61 -2.06 -3.13
C SER A 251 -2.11 -1.84 -3.33
N THR A 252 -2.68 -0.78 -2.72
CA THR A 252 -4.13 -0.50 -2.72
C THR A 252 -4.52 0.81 -3.40
N VAL A 253 -3.58 1.70 -3.64
CA VAL A 253 -3.83 3.04 -4.17
C VAL A 253 -2.70 3.51 -5.09
N TRP A 254 -3.00 4.50 -5.93
CA TRP A 254 -2.03 5.41 -6.50
C TRP A 254 -1.92 6.65 -5.62
N GLN A 255 -0.70 7.08 -5.33
CA GLN A 255 -0.41 8.19 -4.44
C GLN A 255 0.44 9.24 -5.16
N MET A 256 0.05 10.50 -5.04
CA MET A 256 0.87 11.61 -5.55
C MET A 256 1.85 12.07 -4.48
N THR A 257 3.13 12.18 -4.84
CA THR A 257 4.23 12.62 -3.99
C THR A 257 5.00 13.75 -4.65
N SER A 258 5.68 14.56 -3.85
CA SER A 258 6.68 15.50 -4.34
C SER A 258 7.96 15.36 -3.51
N THR A 259 9.11 15.64 -4.12
CA THR A 259 10.41 15.58 -3.43
C THR A 259 11.05 16.95 -3.47
N ILE A 260 11.37 17.49 -2.30
CA ILE A 260 12.01 18.79 -2.13
C ILE A 260 13.38 18.55 -1.51
N LYS A 261 14.40 19.18 -2.06
CA LYS A 261 15.77 19.12 -1.56
C LYS A 261 16.32 20.51 -1.31
N SER A 262 17.21 20.58 -0.32
CA SER A 262 17.98 21.79 -0.05
C SER A 262 19.33 21.43 0.57
N ARG A 263 20.23 22.40 0.63
CA ARG A 263 21.49 22.29 1.33
C ARG A 263 21.42 23.12 2.61
N LEU A 264 21.57 22.48 3.77
CA LEU A 264 21.60 23.14 5.07
C LEU A 264 22.77 24.13 5.18
N ARG A 265 22.56 25.25 5.89
CA ARG A 265 23.68 26.10 6.33
C ARG A 265 24.57 25.33 7.30
N GLU A 266 25.82 25.78 7.48
CA GLU A 266 26.82 25.11 8.33
C GLU A 266 26.50 25.17 9.83
N ASP A 267 25.74 26.16 10.24
CA ASP A 267 25.34 26.42 11.61
C ASP A 267 24.04 25.72 12.06
N VAL A 268 23.43 24.92 11.18
CA VAL A 268 22.16 24.25 11.45
C VAL A 268 22.38 22.89 12.09
N ASP A 269 21.91 22.74 13.32
CA ASP A 269 21.85 21.51 14.08
C ASP A 269 20.49 20.80 13.98
N LEU A 270 20.34 19.67 14.63
CA LEU A 270 19.10 18.90 14.64
C LEU A 270 17.94 19.68 15.30
N VAL A 271 18.22 20.47 16.33
CA VAL A 271 17.20 21.30 17.02
C VAL A 271 16.65 22.37 16.08
N GLU A 272 17.52 23.02 15.29
CA GLU A 272 17.10 24.01 14.30
C GLU A 272 16.27 23.39 13.16
N ILE A 273 16.58 22.15 12.74
CA ILE A 273 15.75 21.42 11.77
C ILE A 273 14.35 21.20 12.36
N PHE A 274 14.24 20.76 13.61
CA PHE A 274 12.94 20.58 14.27
C PHE A 274 12.21 21.91 14.46
N ARG A 275 12.86 22.99 14.86
CA ARG A 275 12.25 24.32 14.96
C ARG A 275 11.66 24.79 13.65
N SER A 276 12.29 24.46 12.54
CA SER A 276 11.80 24.87 11.23
C SER A 276 10.66 23.98 10.71
N LEU A 277 10.78 22.67 10.86
CA LEU A 277 9.91 21.70 10.18
C LEU A 277 8.81 21.11 11.07
N PHE A 278 9.05 20.94 12.39
CA PHE A 278 8.15 20.20 13.28
C PHE A 278 6.99 21.04 13.84
N PRO A 279 5.78 20.48 13.98
CA PRO A 279 5.31 19.26 13.32
C PRO A 279 5.20 19.43 11.81
N CYS A 280 5.20 18.28 11.08
CA CYS A 280 5.14 18.32 9.61
C CYS A 280 3.91 19.09 9.10
N GLY A 281 4.10 19.92 8.09
CA GLY A 281 3.01 20.71 7.50
C GLY A 281 1.88 19.88 6.90
N SER A 282 2.20 18.67 6.40
CA SER A 282 1.22 17.76 5.78
C SER A 282 0.17 17.24 6.77
N ILE A 283 0.49 17.20 8.09
CA ILE A 283 -0.40 16.70 9.15
C ILE A 283 -0.91 17.82 10.07
N THR A 284 -0.66 19.07 9.75
CA THR A 284 -1.16 20.26 10.45
C THR A 284 -2.01 21.11 9.52
N GLY A 285 -1.44 22.03 8.82
CA GLY A 285 -2.07 22.92 7.83
C GLY A 285 -1.33 24.25 7.70
N ALA A 286 -1.94 25.20 7.02
CA ALA A 286 -1.31 26.47 6.71
C ALA A 286 -2.29 27.66 6.91
N PRO A 287 -1.89 28.69 7.66
CA PRO A 287 -0.66 28.88 8.45
C PRO A 287 -0.58 27.94 9.67
N LYS A 288 0.60 27.38 9.98
CA LYS A 288 0.78 26.32 10.99
C LYS A 288 0.25 26.72 12.38
N ILE A 289 0.58 27.92 12.89
CA ILE A 289 0.18 28.40 14.23
C ILE A 289 -1.34 28.46 14.34
N ALA A 290 -2.01 29.22 13.48
CA ALA A 290 -3.48 29.35 13.51
C ALA A 290 -4.19 28.00 13.32
N THR A 291 -3.66 27.16 12.45
CA THR A 291 -4.26 25.85 12.20
C THR A 291 -4.12 24.92 13.41
N MET A 292 -3.01 24.94 14.14
CA MET A 292 -2.83 24.12 15.35
C MET A 292 -3.72 24.59 16.52
N GLU A 293 -4.07 25.88 16.60
CA GLU A 293 -5.10 26.34 17.53
C GLU A 293 -6.46 25.73 17.19
N ILE A 294 -6.87 25.80 15.93
CA ILE A 294 -8.12 25.19 15.44
C ILE A 294 -8.15 23.67 15.71
N ILE A 295 -7.06 22.97 15.42
CA ILE A 295 -6.95 21.52 15.68
C ILE A 295 -7.15 21.22 17.17
N LYS A 296 -6.47 21.95 18.06
CA LYS A 296 -6.57 21.76 19.50
C LYS A 296 -7.99 21.98 20.01
N ASP A 297 -8.71 22.96 19.46
CA ASP A 297 -10.07 23.28 19.88
C ASP A 297 -11.10 22.24 19.40
N LEU A 298 -10.84 21.64 18.24
CA LEU A 298 -11.74 20.66 17.60
C LEU A 298 -11.46 19.20 17.98
N GLU A 299 -10.23 18.85 18.23
CA GLU A 299 -9.84 17.49 18.65
C GLU A 299 -9.87 17.38 20.18
N PRO A 300 -10.75 16.55 20.77
CA PRO A 300 -10.93 16.52 22.22
C PRO A 300 -9.80 15.80 22.95
N GLN A 301 -8.91 15.11 22.24
CA GLN A 301 -7.84 14.30 22.79
C GLN A 301 -6.48 14.68 22.17
N PRO A 302 -5.37 14.51 22.91
CA PRO A 302 -4.03 14.65 22.35
C PRO A 302 -3.77 13.57 21.30
N ARG A 303 -2.83 13.85 20.40
CA ARG A 303 -2.43 12.92 19.32
C ARG A 303 -1.37 11.91 19.77
N GLY A 304 -0.52 12.30 20.73
CA GLY A 304 0.60 11.50 21.21
C GLY A 304 1.70 11.32 20.15
N VAL A 305 2.17 10.09 19.96
CA VAL A 305 3.17 9.80 18.93
C VAL A 305 2.58 9.91 17.51
N TYR A 306 1.28 9.68 17.35
CA TYR A 306 0.59 9.91 16.08
C TYR A 306 0.70 11.38 15.66
N CYS A 307 1.03 11.65 14.39
CA CYS A 307 1.37 12.98 13.87
C CYS A 307 2.66 13.60 14.44
N GLY A 308 3.36 12.91 15.32
CA GLY A 308 4.75 13.21 15.64
C GLY A 308 5.71 12.60 14.61
N THR A 309 6.88 12.16 15.06
CA THR A 309 7.89 11.57 14.19
C THR A 309 8.67 10.46 14.88
N ILE A 310 9.05 9.43 14.14
CA ILE A 310 9.95 8.38 14.60
C ILE A 310 11.19 8.42 13.71
N GLY A 311 12.38 8.41 14.33
CA GLY A 311 13.62 8.62 13.62
C GLY A 311 14.72 7.64 13.98
N LEU A 312 15.65 7.51 13.05
CA LEU A 312 16.91 6.79 13.19
C LEU A 312 18.07 7.71 12.75
N LEU A 313 19.04 7.85 13.65
CA LEU A 313 20.30 8.53 13.39
C LEU A 313 21.39 7.47 13.29
N LEU A 314 22.12 7.46 12.18
CA LEU A 314 23.19 6.51 11.90
C LEU A 314 24.56 7.08 12.23
N PRO A 315 25.56 6.26 12.62
CA PRO A 315 26.92 6.71 12.94
C PRO A 315 27.65 7.46 11.82
N ASN A 316 27.20 7.29 10.57
CA ASN A 316 27.76 7.96 9.40
C ASN A 316 27.21 9.38 9.17
N GLY A 317 26.42 9.91 10.11
CA GLY A 317 25.81 11.25 10.02
C GLY A 317 24.47 11.30 9.27
N ARG A 318 23.99 10.19 8.67
CA ARG A 318 22.69 10.13 8.03
C ARG A 318 21.57 10.07 9.08
N ARG A 319 20.49 10.82 8.87
CA ARG A 319 19.30 10.89 9.74
C ARG A 319 18.06 10.68 8.90
N ILE A 320 17.13 9.84 9.34
CA ILE A 320 15.88 9.55 8.65
C ILE A 320 14.75 9.63 9.65
N PHE A 321 13.75 10.48 9.40
CA PHE A 321 12.59 10.68 10.23
C PHE A 321 11.31 10.52 9.41
N ASN A 322 10.35 9.72 9.90
CA ASN A 322 9.04 9.57 9.27
C ASN A 322 8.04 10.59 9.82
N VAL A 323 6.90 10.77 9.15
CA VAL A 323 5.69 11.31 9.77
C VAL A 323 4.96 10.15 10.42
N ALA A 324 4.78 10.16 11.74
CA ALA A 324 4.19 9.02 12.46
C ALA A 324 2.67 8.92 12.24
N ILE A 325 2.25 8.62 11.02
CA ILE A 325 0.87 8.29 10.63
C ILE A 325 0.70 6.79 10.45
N ARG A 326 -0.54 6.29 10.39
CA ARG A 326 -0.85 4.85 10.43
C ARG A 326 -0.18 4.18 11.64
N THR A 327 -0.31 4.82 12.79
CA THR A 327 0.39 4.45 14.02
C THR A 327 -0.60 4.00 15.08
N ILE A 328 -0.38 2.80 15.63
CA ILE A 328 -1.08 2.28 16.81
C ILE A 328 -0.22 2.61 18.03
N GLN A 329 -0.82 3.20 19.04
CA GLN A 329 -0.25 3.39 20.36
C GLN A 329 -0.94 2.41 21.31
N LEU A 330 -0.18 1.50 21.92
CA LEU A 330 -0.70 0.43 22.75
C LEU A 330 -0.07 0.51 24.15
N TYR A 331 -0.90 0.60 25.18
CA TYR A 331 -0.48 0.61 26.57
C TYR A 331 -1.43 -0.26 27.41
N GLN A 332 -0.87 -1.25 28.11
CA GLN A 332 -1.63 -2.16 28.97
C GLN A 332 -2.87 -2.76 28.28
N GLY A 333 -2.72 -3.19 27.05
CA GLY A 333 -3.79 -3.79 26.25
C GLY A 333 -4.77 -2.79 25.62
N LYS A 334 -4.69 -1.50 25.91
CA LYS A 334 -5.51 -0.46 25.29
C LYS A 334 -4.81 0.13 24.07
N ALA A 335 -5.38 -0.04 22.91
CA ALA A 335 -4.87 0.47 21.65
C ALA A 335 -5.63 1.72 21.21
N ILE A 336 -4.88 2.72 20.75
CA ILE A 336 -5.40 3.93 20.11
C ILE A 336 -4.76 4.05 18.73
N TYR A 337 -5.60 4.29 17.73
CA TYR A 337 -5.19 4.55 16.36
C TYR A 337 -5.74 5.88 15.89
N GLY A 338 -4.85 6.81 15.56
CA GLY A 338 -5.21 8.10 14.98
C GLY A 338 -5.42 7.99 13.46
N VAL A 339 -6.44 8.65 12.94
CA VAL A 339 -6.75 8.68 11.52
C VAL A 339 -7.45 9.99 11.15
N GLY A 340 -7.15 10.55 9.99
CA GLY A 340 -7.77 11.78 9.52
C GLY A 340 -7.34 12.18 8.11
N GLY A 341 -7.67 13.40 7.74
CA GLY A 341 -7.38 13.95 6.43
C GLY A 341 -7.26 15.48 6.42
N GLY A 342 -6.75 16.01 5.32
CA GLY A 342 -6.65 17.45 5.11
C GLY A 342 -7.96 18.01 4.59
N ILE A 343 -8.65 18.79 5.41
CA ILE A 343 -9.91 19.45 5.08
C ILE A 343 -9.60 20.75 4.35
N THR A 344 -10.13 20.89 3.15
CA THR A 344 -10.03 22.08 2.30
C THR A 344 -11.42 22.65 2.01
N TRP A 345 -11.49 23.74 1.26
CA TRP A 345 -12.76 24.37 0.90
C TRP A 345 -13.73 23.43 0.15
N ASP A 346 -13.19 22.54 -0.69
CA ASP A 346 -13.99 21.61 -1.50
C ASP A 346 -14.31 20.30 -0.80
N SER A 347 -13.86 20.09 0.44
CA SER A 347 -14.13 18.88 1.23
C SER A 347 -15.60 18.84 1.66
N THR A 348 -16.24 17.66 1.61
CA THR A 348 -17.53 17.41 2.22
C THR A 348 -17.38 16.44 3.39
N TRP A 349 -18.17 16.61 4.44
CA TRP A 349 -18.02 15.76 5.64
C TRP A 349 -18.24 14.28 5.32
N GLU A 350 -19.18 13.95 4.41
CA GLU A 350 -19.47 12.56 4.02
C GLU A 350 -18.28 11.91 3.28
N SER A 351 -17.62 12.67 2.40
CA SER A 351 -16.45 12.16 1.67
C SER A 351 -15.26 11.95 2.59
N GLU A 352 -14.98 12.91 3.47
CA GLU A 352 -13.89 12.85 4.43
C GLU A 352 -14.10 11.75 5.48
N TYR A 353 -15.32 11.63 6.00
CA TYR A 353 -15.68 10.57 6.95
C TYR A 353 -15.54 9.17 6.33
N ARG A 354 -15.94 9.01 5.07
CA ARG A 354 -15.71 7.77 4.31
C ARG A 354 -14.22 7.49 4.13
N GLU A 355 -13.40 8.51 3.87
CA GLU A 355 -11.96 8.37 3.75
C GLU A 355 -11.31 7.94 5.07
N VAL A 356 -11.77 8.45 6.22
CA VAL A 356 -11.36 8.00 7.55
C VAL A 356 -11.55 6.48 7.69
N HIS A 357 -12.72 5.95 7.34
CA HIS A 357 -13.00 4.50 7.42
C HIS A 357 -12.14 3.70 6.44
N GLN A 358 -11.91 4.21 5.23
CA GLN A 358 -11.05 3.54 4.25
C GLN A 358 -9.59 3.46 4.75
N LYS A 359 -9.08 4.53 5.36
CA LYS A 359 -7.76 4.55 5.98
C LYS A 359 -7.68 3.64 7.21
N ALA A 360 -8.74 3.57 8.01
CA ALA A 360 -8.82 2.68 9.17
C ALA A 360 -8.88 1.19 8.80
N ALA A 361 -9.41 0.86 7.62
CA ALA A 361 -9.51 -0.54 7.17
C ALA A 361 -8.17 -1.27 7.08
N VAL A 362 -7.04 -0.56 7.01
CA VAL A 362 -5.69 -1.14 7.05
C VAL A 362 -5.41 -1.92 8.34
N LEU A 363 -6.09 -1.58 9.46
CA LEU A 363 -5.93 -2.24 10.75
C LEU A 363 -6.30 -3.72 10.72
N TYR A 364 -7.32 -4.10 9.97
CA TYR A 364 -7.87 -5.46 9.97
C TYR A 364 -7.90 -6.14 8.59
N ARG A 365 -7.65 -5.40 7.51
CA ARG A 365 -7.60 -6.00 6.17
C ARG A 365 -6.43 -6.96 6.07
N LYS A 366 -6.71 -8.18 5.55
CA LYS A 366 -5.67 -9.15 5.16
C LYS A 366 -5.52 -9.11 3.65
N GLN A 367 -4.29 -8.99 3.16
CA GLN A 367 -4.01 -9.18 1.73
C GLN A 367 -3.95 -10.67 1.39
N ALA A 368 -4.50 -11.03 0.24
CA ALA A 368 -4.34 -12.38 -0.26
C ALA A 368 -2.86 -12.68 -0.57
N ARG A 369 -2.37 -13.82 -0.11
CA ARG A 369 -1.04 -14.32 -0.49
C ARG A 369 -1.18 -15.16 -1.75
N PHE A 370 -0.43 -14.83 -2.77
CA PHE A 370 -0.53 -15.49 -4.06
C PHE A 370 0.77 -15.40 -4.86
N GLN A 371 0.87 -16.28 -5.85
CA GLN A 371 1.84 -16.18 -6.94
C GLN A 371 1.12 -15.76 -8.21
N LEU A 372 1.81 -15.05 -9.08
CA LEU A 372 1.37 -14.83 -10.45
C LEU A 372 1.65 -16.10 -11.24
N ILE A 373 0.68 -16.58 -12.03
CA ILE A 373 0.83 -17.83 -12.74
C ILE A 373 0.47 -17.71 -14.22
N THR A 374 1.15 -18.49 -15.04
CA THR A 374 0.71 -18.78 -16.39
C THR A 374 0.89 -20.27 -16.66
N THR A 375 0.13 -20.82 -17.61
CA THR A 375 0.19 -22.23 -17.94
C THR A 375 0.03 -22.41 -19.43
N GLY A 376 1.03 -23.02 -20.05
CA GLY A 376 1.10 -23.25 -21.50
C GLY A 376 1.33 -24.71 -21.85
N LYS A 377 1.37 -24.98 -23.14
CA LYS A 377 1.66 -26.28 -23.71
C LYS A 377 3.04 -26.25 -24.38
N ILE A 378 3.93 -27.16 -24.00
CA ILE A 378 5.14 -27.45 -24.77
C ILE A 378 4.78 -28.55 -25.76
N SER A 379 5.01 -28.29 -27.05
CA SER A 379 4.85 -29.25 -28.14
C SER A 379 6.06 -29.16 -29.05
N GLN A 380 6.61 -30.31 -29.45
CA GLN A 380 7.82 -30.34 -30.29
C GLN A 380 8.97 -29.47 -29.75
N LYS A 381 9.17 -29.50 -28.43
CA LYS A 381 10.18 -28.70 -27.71
C LYS A 381 9.98 -27.18 -27.76
N ASN A 382 8.80 -26.69 -28.09
CA ASN A 382 8.49 -25.26 -28.13
C ASN A 382 7.29 -24.96 -27.22
N LEU A 383 7.38 -23.90 -26.42
CA LEU A 383 6.24 -23.39 -25.69
C LEU A 383 5.31 -22.62 -26.65
N LEU A 384 4.09 -23.11 -26.82
CA LEU A 384 3.10 -22.41 -27.65
C LEU A 384 2.71 -21.10 -26.98
N PHE A 385 2.59 -20.02 -27.77
CA PHE A 385 2.26 -18.68 -27.29
C PHE A 385 3.26 -18.12 -26.26
N GLU A 386 4.55 -18.42 -26.37
CA GLU A 386 5.59 -18.01 -25.42
C GLU A 386 5.55 -16.52 -25.12
N ASN A 387 5.54 -15.67 -26.16
CA ASN A 387 5.50 -14.21 -25.99
C ASN A 387 4.28 -13.75 -25.19
N GLN A 388 3.11 -14.35 -25.42
CA GLN A 388 1.88 -14.02 -24.68
C GLN A 388 1.93 -14.50 -23.24
N HIS A 389 2.61 -15.61 -22.94
CA HIS A 389 2.84 -16.06 -21.57
C HIS A 389 3.77 -15.11 -20.80
N ILE A 390 4.85 -14.64 -21.44
CA ILE A 390 5.78 -13.65 -20.87
C ILE A 390 5.06 -12.33 -20.63
N GLU A 391 4.29 -11.84 -21.62
CA GLU A 391 3.56 -10.56 -21.50
C GLU A 391 2.48 -10.61 -20.42
N ARG A 392 1.79 -11.74 -20.26
CA ARG A 392 0.84 -11.94 -19.15
C ARG A 392 1.51 -11.76 -17.78
N LEU A 393 2.69 -12.38 -17.58
CA LEU A 393 3.43 -12.23 -16.33
C LEU A 393 3.99 -10.81 -16.18
N ARG A 394 4.47 -10.18 -17.24
CA ARG A 394 4.94 -8.79 -17.21
C ARG A 394 3.84 -7.82 -16.80
N THR A 395 2.67 -7.94 -17.42
CA THR A 395 1.49 -7.09 -17.09
C THR A 395 1.04 -7.32 -15.65
N ALA A 396 0.93 -8.58 -15.21
CA ALA A 396 0.54 -8.90 -13.85
C ALA A 396 1.60 -8.45 -12.83
N SER A 397 2.90 -8.63 -13.12
CA SER A 397 4.00 -8.19 -12.23
C SER A 397 4.01 -6.68 -12.05
N ARG A 398 3.79 -5.90 -13.12
CA ARG A 398 3.63 -4.45 -13.04
C ARG A 398 2.44 -4.07 -12.16
N TYR A 399 1.27 -4.69 -12.40
CA TYR A 399 0.05 -4.38 -11.65
C TYR A 399 0.19 -4.68 -10.14
N PHE A 400 0.78 -5.81 -9.78
CA PHE A 400 0.95 -6.23 -8.38
C PHE A 400 2.30 -5.82 -7.76
N ALA A 401 3.13 -5.09 -8.50
CA ALA A 401 4.48 -4.66 -8.08
C ALA A 401 5.39 -5.85 -7.68
N PHE A 402 5.35 -6.96 -8.44
CA PHE A 402 6.28 -8.06 -8.28
C PHE A 402 7.54 -7.81 -9.13
N PRO A 403 8.75 -8.00 -8.61
CA PRO A 403 9.96 -7.98 -9.45
C PRO A 403 9.86 -9.04 -10.54
N PHE A 404 10.21 -8.69 -11.77
CA PHE A 404 10.10 -9.62 -12.90
C PHE A 404 11.23 -9.41 -13.91
N ASP A 405 12.02 -10.46 -14.13
CA ASP A 405 13.04 -10.54 -15.17
C ASP A 405 12.54 -11.42 -16.31
N ALA A 406 12.26 -10.81 -17.46
CA ALA A 406 11.77 -11.50 -18.63
C ALA A 406 12.86 -12.34 -19.34
N GLU A 407 14.12 -11.95 -19.23
CA GLU A 407 15.22 -12.69 -19.87
C GLU A 407 15.56 -13.95 -19.04
N ASP A 408 15.57 -13.85 -17.70
CA ASP A 408 15.67 -15.04 -16.83
C ASP A 408 14.54 -16.03 -17.11
N LEU A 409 13.30 -15.54 -17.24
CA LEU A 409 12.18 -16.40 -17.60
C LEU A 409 12.36 -17.08 -18.95
N LYS A 410 12.80 -16.37 -19.99
CA LYS A 410 13.04 -16.95 -21.32
C LYS A 410 14.10 -18.05 -21.26
N GLN A 411 15.22 -17.80 -20.57
CA GLN A 411 16.27 -18.79 -20.41
C GLN A 411 15.73 -20.06 -19.74
N LYS A 412 14.97 -19.93 -18.65
CA LYS A 412 14.34 -21.06 -17.94
C LYS A 412 13.36 -21.82 -18.84
N ILE A 413 12.54 -21.13 -19.64
CA ILE A 413 11.64 -21.77 -20.62
C ILE A 413 12.43 -22.57 -21.65
N GLU A 414 13.50 -22.01 -22.20
CA GLU A 414 14.35 -22.72 -23.18
C GLU A 414 14.98 -23.98 -22.58
N GLU A 415 15.49 -23.91 -21.35
CA GLU A 415 16.04 -25.06 -20.64
C GLU A 415 15.01 -26.17 -20.46
N GLU A 416 13.79 -25.83 -20.01
CA GLU A 416 12.68 -26.77 -19.88
C GLU A 416 12.27 -27.37 -21.23
N CYS A 417 12.20 -26.56 -22.28
CA CYS A 417 11.86 -27.02 -23.64
C CYS A 417 12.93 -27.98 -24.19
N ARG A 418 14.22 -27.70 -23.99
CA ARG A 418 15.32 -28.61 -24.42
C ARG A 418 15.25 -29.96 -23.72
N ALA A 419 14.85 -30.00 -22.44
CA ALA A 419 14.74 -31.22 -21.64
C ALA A 419 13.51 -32.08 -21.99
N CYS A 420 12.58 -31.61 -22.84
CA CYS A 420 11.40 -32.34 -23.26
C CYS A 420 11.70 -33.41 -24.35
N ASP A 421 10.92 -34.48 -24.39
CA ASP A 421 10.87 -35.39 -25.53
C ASP A 421 10.11 -34.67 -26.68
N TYR A 422 10.68 -34.67 -27.88
CA TYR A 422 10.08 -34.09 -29.08
C TYR A 422 8.72 -34.69 -29.47
N ARG A 423 8.52 -35.97 -29.14
CA ARG A 423 7.30 -36.71 -29.49
C ARG A 423 6.17 -36.57 -28.50
N GLN A 424 6.42 -35.86 -27.38
CA GLN A 424 5.48 -35.75 -26.29
C GLN A 424 5.08 -34.31 -26.03
N ASP A 425 3.80 -34.09 -25.79
CA ASP A 425 3.29 -32.80 -25.33
C ASP A 425 3.36 -32.71 -23.80
N TYR A 426 3.66 -31.51 -23.28
CA TYR A 426 3.74 -31.23 -21.87
C TYR A 426 2.90 -30.03 -21.48
N ARG A 427 2.37 -30.06 -20.29
CA ARG A 427 1.82 -28.89 -19.61
C ARG A 427 2.94 -28.25 -18.80
N LEU A 428 3.27 -26.98 -19.12
CA LEU A 428 4.20 -26.17 -18.36
C LEU A 428 3.42 -25.16 -17.52
N ARG A 429 3.60 -25.20 -16.19
CA ARG A 429 3.14 -24.17 -15.28
C ARG A 429 4.33 -23.32 -14.88
N ILE A 430 4.20 -22.01 -14.98
CA ILE A 430 5.16 -21.00 -14.57
C ILE A 430 4.52 -20.20 -13.45
N SER A 431 5.22 -20.02 -12.33
CA SER A 431 4.81 -19.20 -11.20
C SER A 431 5.89 -18.19 -10.87
N LEU A 432 5.46 -16.96 -10.57
CA LEU A 432 6.30 -15.86 -10.12
C LEU A 432 5.85 -15.46 -8.71
N GLY A 433 6.74 -15.58 -7.75
CA GLY A 433 6.53 -15.18 -6.36
C GLY A 433 6.76 -13.69 -6.13
N LYS A 434 6.38 -13.23 -4.95
CA LYS A 434 6.41 -11.82 -4.57
C LYS A 434 7.82 -11.22 -4.50
N SER A 435 8.84 -12.02 -4.23
CA SER A 435 10.24 -11.62 -4.23
C SER A 435 10.92 -11.71 -5.60
N GLY A 436 10.16 -12.11 -6.66
CA GLY A 436 10.66 -12.24 -8.03
C GLY A 436 11.19 -13.64 -8.35
N GLU A 437 11.05 -14.63 -7.45
CA GLU A 437 11.42 -16.01 -7.72
C GLU A 437 10.53 -16.64 -8.79
N ILE A 438 11.14 -17.21 -9.83
CA ILE A 438 10.47 -17.87 -10.95
C ILE A 438 10.64 -19.38 -10.82
N GLU A 439 9.52 -20.09 -10.69
CA GLU A 439 9.47 -21.54 -10.64
C GLU A 439 8.73 -22.12 -11.85
N LEU A 440 9.27 -23.17 -12.44
CA LEU A 440 8.69 -23.90 -13.56
C LEU A 440 8.37 -25.34 -13.12
N SER A 441 7.17 -25.79 -13.48
CA SER A 441 6.72 -27.18 -13.21
C SER A 441 6.15 -27.79 -14.49
N ARG A 442 6.77 -28.86 -14.95
CA ARG A 442 6.41 -29.57 -16.18
C ARG A 442 5.77 -30.91 -15.87
N GLN A 443 4.71 -31.23 -16.57
CA GLN A 443 4.02 -32.53 -16.52
C GLN A 443 3.64 -33.02 -17.91
N VAL A 444 3.71 -34.32 -18.16
CA VAL A 444 3.22 -34.91 -19.40
C VAL A 444 1.73 -34.57 -19.57
N LEU A 445 1.36 -34.09 -20.75
CA LEU A 445 -0.01 -33.73 -21.05
C LEU A 445 -0.86 -34.98 -21.37
N THR A 446 -1.72 -35.34 -20.43
CA THR A 446 -2.69 -36.40 -20.62
C THR A 446 -4.02 -35.88 -21.16
N PRO A 447 -4.80 -36.67 -21.91
CA PRO A 447 -6.16 -36.31 -22.34
C PRO A 447 -7.05 -35.96 -21.14
N LEU A 448 -8.06 -35.11 -21.35
CA LEU A 448 -9.10 -34.88 -20.33
C LEU A 448 -9.93 -36.14 -20.16
N GLY A 449 -10.20 -36.51 -18.90
CA GLY A 449 -11.10 -37.60 -18.62
C GLY A 449 -12.55 -37.30 -19.04
N PRO A 450 -13.34 -38.33 -19.43
CA PRO A 450 -14.74 -38.11 -19.83
C PRO A 450 -15.58 -37.42 -18.73
N SER A 451 -15.36 -37.77 -17.47
CA SER A 451 -16.04 -37.18 -16.32
C SER A 451 -15.75 -35.70 -16.17
N PHE A 452 -14.53 -35.26 -16.52
CA PHE A 452 -14.16 -33.83 -16.48
C PHE A 452 -14.92 -33.03 -17.56
N CYS A 453 -15.13 -33.62 -18.73
CA CYS A 453 -15.85 -32.94 -19.82
C CYS A 453 -17.37 -32.81 -19.59
N GLN A 454 -17.92 -33.48 -18.57
CA GLN A 454 -19.27 -33.25 -18.08
C GLN A 454 -19.28 -32.05 -17.12
N ALA A 455 -19.66 -30.89 -17.62
CA ALA A 455 -19.63 -29.64 -16.86
C ALA A 455 -20.88 -29.50 -15.97
N LYS A 456 -20.70 -28.84 -14.82
CA LYS A 456 -21.80 -28.40 -13.97
C LYS A 456 -21.98 -26.89 -14.06
N LEU A 457 -23.23 -26.46 -14.11
CA LEU A 457 -23.57 -25.04 -14.02
C LEU A 457 -23.45 -24.58 -12.56
N CYS A 458 -22.74 -23.49 -12.32
CA CYS A 458 -22.49 -22.94 -10.99
C CYS A 458 -22.74 -21.44 -10.94
N LEU A 459 -23.50 -21.01 -9.93
CA LEU A 459 -23.63 -19.60 -9.61
C LEU A 459 -22.32 -19.11 -8.98
N GLN A 460 -21.80 -18.01 -9.47
CA GLN A 460 -20.73 -17.28 -8.81
C GLN A 460 -21.36 -16.39 -7.73
N GLU A 461 -21.20 -16.79 -6.45
CA GLU A 461 -21.93 -16.21 -5.32
C GLU A 461 -21.52 -14.77 -4.98
N ALA A 462 -20.34 -14.35 -5.34
CA ALA A 462 -19.87 -13.02 -5.02
C ALA A 462 -19.79 -12.13 -6.24
N ASN A 463 -20.17 -10.88 -6.07
CA ASN A 463 -19.81 -9.78 -6.97
C ASN A 463 -18.30 -9.49 -6.82
N LEU A 464 -17.48 -10.49 -7.17
CA LEU A 464 -16.03 -10.45 -7.08
C LEU A 464 -15.46 -9.71 -8.29
N GLN A 465 -15.94 -8.51 -8.55
CA GLN A 465 -15.21 -7.55 -9.37
C GLN A 465 -13.94 -7.16 -8.59
N GLN A 466 -12.96 -8.06 -8.60
CA GLN A 466 -11.65 -7.85 -8.02
C GLN A 466 -10.62 -8.08 -9.11
N ALA A 467 -9.48 -7.45 -9.00
CA ALA A 467 -8.37 -7.66 -9.94
C ALA A 467 -8.05 -9.14 -10.19
N PHE A 468 -8.26 -10.01 -9.19
CA PHE A 468 -8.06 -11.47 -9.29
C PHE A 468 -8.92 -12.18 -10.34
N THR A 469 -9.97 -11.57 -10.86
CA THR A 469 -10.73 -12.12 -12.01
C THR A 469 -10.03 -11.84 -13.34
N TYR A 470 -9.29 -10.75 -13.44
CA TYR A 470 -8.59 -10.34 -14.66
C TYR A 470 -7.15 -10.86 -14.72
N PHE A 471 -6.53 -11.16 -13.58
CA PHE A 471 -5.16 -11.66 -13.50
C PHE A 471 -5.12 -13.12 -13.07
N LYS A 472 -4.28 -13.92 -13.75
CA LYS A 472 -4.12 -15.33 -13.41
C LYS A 472 -3.15 -15.48 -12.24
N THR A 473 -3.72 -15.72 -11.05
CA THR A 473 -2.98 -15.91 -9.80
C THR A 473 -3.23 -17.28 -9.18
N SER A 474 -2.46 -17.65 -8.18
CA SER A 474 -2.74 -18.85 -7.36
C SER A 474 -3.93 -18.65 -6.41
N TYR A 475 -4.27 -17.41 -6.07
CA TYR A 475 -5.47 -17.06 -5.30
C TYR A 475 -6.63 -16.77 -6.26
N ARG A 476 -7.59 -17.67 -6.32
CA ARG A 476 -8.76 -17.60 -7.22
C ARG A 476 -10.04 -17.96 -6.48
N PRO A 477 -10.49 -17.14 -5.51
CA PRO A 477 -11.64 -17.46 -4.65
C PRO A 477 -12.96 -17.58 -5.43
N HIS A 478 -13.03 -16.97 -6.61
CA HIS A 478 -14.19 -16.99 -7.51
C HIS A 478 -14.33 -18.29 -8.31
N LEU A 479 -13.29 -19.14 -8.34
CA LEU A 479 -13.28 -20.40 -9.06
C LEU A 479 -12.92 -21.55 -8.12
N SER A 480 -13.64 -22.65 -8.21
CA SER A 480 -13.30 -23.88 -7.48
C SER A 480 -12.88 -24.97 -8.47
N LEU A 481 -11.69 -25.51 -8.24
CA LEU A 481 -11.20 -26.68 -8.98
C LEU A 481 -11.83 -27.94 -8.40
N GLY A 482 -12.12 -28.95 -9.24
CA GLY A 482 -12.72 -30.22 -8.84
C GLY A 482 -12.53 -31.28 -9.92
N GLU A 483 -13.14 -32.43 -9.70
CA GLU A 483 -13.11 -33.57 -10.65
C GLU A 483 -13.94 -33.33 -11.91
N GLN A 484 -14.87 -32.36 -11.86
CA GLN A 484 -15.71 -31.96 -12.98
C GLN A 484 -15.46 -30.50 -13.33
N GLU A 485 -15.54 -30.18 -14.62
CA GLU A 485 -15.54 -28.80 -15.09
C GLU A 485 -16.79 -28.05 -14.59
N LYS A 486 -16.68 -26.76 -14.38
CA LYS A 486 -17.79 -25.90 -14.00
C LYS A 486 -17.93 -24.77 -15.00
N ILE A 487 -19.16 -24.43 -15.34
CA ILE A 487 -19.51 -23.23 -16.12
C ILE A 487 -20.12 -22.25 -15.14
N TYR A 488 -19.50 -21.09 -15.00
CA TYR A 488 -19.94 -20.07 -14.05
C TYR A 488 -20.90 -19.10 -14.71
N HIS A 489 -21.88 -18.61 -13.94
CA HIS A 489 -22.75 -17.51 -14.29
C HIS A 489 -22.95 -16.57 -13.10
N ASN A 490 -23.27 -15.31 -13.35
CA ASN A 490 -23.59 -14.35 -12.30
C ASN A 490 -25.09 -14.40 -11.90
N GLN A 491 -25.48 -13.56 -10.95
CA GLN A 491 -26.87 -13.46 -10.46
C GLN A 491 -27.88 -13.01 -11.54
N ARG A 492 -27.40 -12.33 -12.60
CA ARG A 492 -28.23 -11.94 -13.76
C ARG A 492 -28.38 -13.04 -14.80
N GLY A 493 -27.79 -14.23 -14.55
CA GLY A 493 -27.79 -15.33 -15.49
C GLY A 493 -26.85 -15.13 -16.68
N GLU A 494 -25.94 -14.15 -16.63
CA GLU A 494 -24.91 -13.95 -17.65
C GLU A 494 -23.79 -14.96 -17.42
N LEU A 495 -23.39 -15.65 -18.49
CA LEU A 495 -22.32 -16.66 -18.47
C LEU A 495 -20.96 -16.00 -18.38
N LEU A 496 -20.08 -16.61 -17.60
CA LEU A 496 -18.72 -16.11 -17.32
C LEU A 496 -17.67 -17.02 -17.97
N GLU A 497 -16.92 -17.75 -17.18
CA GLU A 497 -15.83 -18.61 -17.63
C GLU A 497 -16.00 -20.04 -17.09
N THR A 498 -15.07 -20.95 -17.42
CA THR A 498 -15.02 -22.28 -16.83
C THR A 498 -13.93 -22.37 -15.75
N SER A 499 -13.86 -23.47 -14.99
CA SER A 499 -12.88 -23.62 -13.91
C SER A 499 -11.42 -23.48 -14.38
N ILE A 500 -11.11 -23.93 -15.60
CA ILE A 500 -9.73 -23.95 -16.13
C ILE A 500 -9.55 -23.19 -17.45
N GLY A 501 -10.61 -22.59 -18.01
CA GLY A 501 -10.56 -21.91 -19.30
C GLY A 501 -11.70 -20.93 -19.51
N ASN A 502 -11.75 -20.32 -20.69
CA ASN A 502 -12.87 -19.47 -21.09
C ASN A 502 -13.96 -20.31 -21.75
N LEU A 503 -15.20 -19.87 -21.61
CA LEU A 503 -16.35 -20.50 -22.25
C LEU A 503 -16.48 -20.06 -23.72
N VAL A 504 -16.83 -21.00 -24.59
CA VAL A 504 -17.20 -20.73 -25.98
C VAL A 504 -18.46 -21.51 -26.32
N LEU A 505 -19.48 -20.84 -26.85
CA LEU A 505 -20.73 -21.44 -27.30
C LEU A 505 -20.84 -21.38 -28.83
N LYS A 506 -21.31 -22.46 -29.45
CA LYS A 506 -21.70 -22.47 -30.86
C LYS A 506 -23.19 -22.23 -30.96
N ILE A 507 -23.59 -21.12 -31.61
CA ILE A 507 -24.98 -20.69 -31.80
C ILE A 507 -25.16 -20.27 -33.23
N ALA A 508 -26.16 -20.85 -33.94
CA ALA A 508 -26.44 -20.59 -35.32
C ALA A 508 -25.20 -20.67 -36.25
N GLY A 509 -24.39 -21.71 -36.00
CA GLY A 509 -23.16 -21.98 -36.78
C GLY A 509 -21.95 -21.13 -36.41
N LYS A 510 -22.10 -20.06 -35.61
CA LYS A 510 -21.02 -19.17 -35.15
C LYS A 510 -20.56 -19.46 -33.74
N LEU A 511 -19.31 -19.10 -33.44
CA LEU A 511 -18.73 -19.28 -32.11
C LEU A 511 -18.70 -17.95 -31.35
N TYR A 512 -19.18 -17.96 -30.10
CA TYR A 512 -19.24 -16.80 -29.22
C TYR A 512 -18.60 -17.08 -27.87
N THR A 513 -17.99 -16.06 -27.28
CA THR A 513 -17.40 -16.09 -25.94
C THR A 513 -17.92 -14.92 -25.09
N PRO A 514 -18.06 -15.08 -23.76
CA PRO A 514 -18.44 -13.98 -22.88
C PRO A 514 -17.45 -12.81 -22.96
N SER A 515 -17.97 -11.59 -22.77
CA SER A 515 -17.13 -10.38 -22.75
C SER A 515 -16.28 -10.31 -21.47
N ILE A 516 -15.04 -9.87 -21.60
CA ILE A 516 -14.14 -9.65 -20.46
C ILE A 516 -14.68 -8.61 -19.46
N ARG A 517 -15.58 -7.71 -19.89
CA ARG A 517 -16.23 -6.72 -19.01
C ARG A 517 -17.05 -7.36 -17.89
N LEU A 518 -17.38 -8.64 -17.99
CA LEU A 518 -18.08 -9.40 -16.96
C LEU A 518 -17.18 -9.87 -15.81
N GLY A 519 -15.86 -9.55 -15.85
CA GLY A 519 -14.92 -9.96 -14.81
C GLY A 519 -14.45 -11.41 -15.01
N ILE A 520 -13.96 -11.73 -16.18
CA ILE A 520 -13.37 -13.04 -16.52
C ILE A 520 -11.92 -12.90 -16.94
N LEU A 521 -11.16 -13.98 -16.82
CA LEU A 521 -9.76 -13.99 -17.22
C LEU A 521 -9.62 -13.77 -18.74
N PRO A 522 -8.80 -12.80 -19.22
CA PRO A 522 -8.45 -12.67 -20.63
C PRO A 522 -7.51 -13.82 -21.02
N GLY A 523 -8.07 -14.96 -21.47
CA GLY A 523 -7.33 -16.17 -21.81
C GLY A 523 -6.48 -15.98 -23.06
N ILE A 524 -5.22 -16.48 -23.05
CA ILE A 524 -4.30 -16.37 -24.22
C ILE A 524 -4.89 -17.02 -25.46
N TYR A 525 -5.44 -18.23 -25.33
CA TYR A 525 -6.03 -18.92 -26.47
C TYR A 525 -7.35 -18.26 -26.92
N ARG A 526 -8.17 -17.76 -25.97
CA ARG A 526 -9.35 -16.96 -26.28
C ARG A 526 -8.99 -15.72 -27.11
N GLN A 527 -7.96 -15.01 -26.70
CA GLN A 527 -7.48 -13.82 -27.40
C GLN A 527 -7.02 -14.18 -28.83
N HIS A 528 -6.25 -15.26 -28.99
CA HIS A 528 -5.85 -15.76 -30.29
C HIS A 528 -7.06 -16.08 -31.21
N LEU A 529 -8.11 -16.70 -30.67
CA LEU A 529 -9.33 -16.98 -31.45
C LEU A 529 -10.08 -15.71 -31.87
N LEU A 530 -10.10 -14.67 -31.02
CA LEU A 530 -10.68 -13.35 -31.34
C LEU A 530 -9.87 -12.65 -32.43
N GLU A 531 -8.54 -12.59 -32.31
CA GLU A 531 -7.63 -11.95 -33.25
C GLU A 531 -7.67 -12.61 -34.65
N THR A 532 -7.88 -13.91 -34.69
CA THR A 532 -8.02 -14.68 -35.93
C THR A 532 -9.45 -14.73 -36.46
N GLY A 533 -10.40 -14.03 -35.82
CA GLY A 533 -11.80 -13.96 -36.24
C GLY A 533 -12.57 -15.28 -36.16
N GLN A 534 -12.08 -16.24 -35.34
CA GLN A 534 -12.74 -17.53 -35.16
C GLN A 534 -13.88 -17.48 -34.16
N ILE A 535 -13.86 -16.54 -33.20
CA ILE A 535 -14.92 -16.31 -32.23
C ILE A 535 -15.24 -14.82 -32.16
N GLU A 536 -16.46 -14.49 -31.67
CA GLU A 536 -16.91 -13.13 -31.42
C GLU A 536 -17.30 -12.97 -29.94
N GLU A 537 -17.06 -11.78 -29.34
CA GLU A 537 -17.57 -11.47 -28.00
C GLU A 537 -19.07 -11.19 -28.03
N LYS A 538 -19.80 -11.77 -27.06
CA LYS A 538 -21.23 -11.54 -26.85
C LYS A 538 -21.55 -11.63 -25.37
N VAL A 539 -22.55 -10.88 -24.90
CA VAL A 539 -23.17 -11.16 -23.60
C VAL A 539 -23.99 -12.45 -23.77
N LEU A 540 -23.46 -13.53 -23.23
CA LEU A 540 -24.07 -14.86 -23.27
C LEU A 540 -24.85 -15.10 -21.97
N THR A 541 -26.02 -15.73 -22.07
CA THR A 541 -26.93 -15.97 -20.94
C THR A 541 -27.22 -17.47 -20.77
N LEU A 542 -27.88 -17.83 -19.70
CA LEU A 542 -28.38 -19.20 -19.48
C LEU A 542 -29.33 -19.66 -20.61
N ALA A 543 -30.09 -18.74 -21.23
CA ALA A 543 -30.94 -19.05 -22.37
C ALA A 543 -30.11 -19.39 -23.63
N ASP A 544 -29.01 -18.65 -23.87
CA ASP A 544 -28.07 -18.95 -24.95
C ASP A 544 -27.41 -20.32 -24.74
N LEU A 545 -27.11 -20.71 -23.50
CA LEU A 545 -26.53 -22.00 -23.16
C LEU A 545 -27.46 -23.17 -23.55
N VAL A 546 -28.76 -23.02 -23.29
CA VAL A 546 -29.78 -24.02 -23.66
C VAL A 546 -29.93 -24.16 -25.17
N GLN A 547 -29.77 -23.05 -25.92
CA GLN A 547 -29.90 -23.01 -27.38
C GLN A 547 -28.59 -23.36 -28.13
N ALA A 548 -27.49 -23.53 -27.40
CA ALA A 548 -26.19 -23.78 -28.00
C ALA A 548 -26.13 -25.15 -28.70
N GLU A 549 -25.67 -25.17 -29.96
CA GLU A 549 -25.41 -26.39 -30.73
C GLU A 549 -24.25 -27.20 -30.15
N ALA A 550 -23.31 -26.51 -29.51
CA ALA A 550 -22.16 -27.11 -28.81
C ALA A 550 -21.58 -26.14 -27.79
N ILE A 551 -21.02 -26.70 -26.73
CA ILE A 551 -20.38 -26.01 -25.62
C ILE A 551 -18.90 -26.41 -25.62
N TYR A 552 -18.02 -25.42 -25.49
CA TYR A 552 -16.57 -25.63 -25.43
C TYR A 552 -15.98 -24.83 -24.26
N GLY A 553 -14.93 -25.41 -23.66
CA GLY A 553 -13.94 -24.65 -22.92
C GLY A 553 -12.74 -24.35 -23.83
N CYS A 554 -11.97 -23.31 -23.54
CA CYS A 554 -10.72 -23.05 -24.26
C CYS A 554 -9.62 -22.49 -23.35
N ASN A 555 -8.38 -22.94 -23.56
CA ASN A 555 -7.20 -22.44 -22.86
C ASN A 555 -5.92 -22.72 -23.67
N ALA A 556 -4.78 -22.11 -23.30
CA ALA A 556 -3.50 -22.25 -24.01
C ALA A 556 -2.86 -23.65 -23.93
N VAL A 557 -3.38 -24.56 -23.09
CA VAL A 557 -2.88 -25.93 -22.97
C VAL A 557 -3.65 -26.89 -23.87
N ARG A 558 -4.98 -26.72 -23.96
CA ARG A 558 -5.92 -27.68 -24.57
C ARG A 558 -6.53 -27.18 -25.87
N ALA A 559 -6.28 -25.90 -26.25
CA ALA A 559 -7.02 -25.24 -27.31
C ALA A 559 -8.54 -25.28 -27.02
N LEU A 560 -9.38 -25.53 -28.02
CA LEU A 560 -10.82 -25.79 -27.84
C LEU A 560 -11.04 -27.25 -27.42
N TYR A 561 -11.79 -27.45 -26.32
CA TYR A 561 -12.21 -28.80 -25.88
C TYR A 561 -13.72 -28.81 -25.61
N LYS A 562 -14.37 -29.87 -26.06
CA LYS A 562 -15.83 -30.02 -25.99
C LYS A 562 -16.29 -30.28 -24.55
N LEU A 563 -17.37 -29.64 -24.15
CA LEU A 563 -18.07 -29.82 -22.89
C LEU A 563 -19.50 -30.31 -23.16
N SER A 564 -20.08 -30.98 -22.20
CA SER A 564 -21.52 -31.33 -22.10
C SER A 564 -22.04 -30.95 -20.71
N LEU A 565 -23.31 -30.62 -20.58
CA LEU A 565 -23.99 -30.40 -19.31
C LEU A 565 -24.55 -31.71 -18.79
#